data_e5ab895a370c3bdb94381ab4e8ffadb0
#
_entry.id   e5ab895a370c3bdb94381ab4e8ffadb0
#
_cell.length_a   1.000
_cell.length_b   1.000
_cell.length_c   1.000
_cell.angle_alpha   90.00
_cell.angle_beta   90.00
_cell.angle_gamma   90.00
#
_symmetry.space_group_name_H-M   'P 1'
#
loop_
_entity.id
_entity.type
_entity.pdbx_description
1 polymer ?
#
loop_
_entity_poly.entity_id
_entity_poly.type
_entity_poly.pdbx_seq_one_letter_code
_entity_poly.pdbx_strand_id
1 'polypeptide(L)'
;MTEAKASQARAGKESADSHLRSTNEVTGYHIEAPDGEIGHVADFIVDDETWAIRYLEVDTRNWWPGKKVLVSPQWVDNVSWPDSKVYVGLSRETIKNGPEYVESMPITREFEKRLYDHYGRPPYWL
;
A
#
# COMPACT_ATOMS: atom_id res chain seq x y z
N MET A 1 -10.77 -18.30 -2.77
CA MET A 1 -10.91 -17.43 -1.62
C MET A 1 -9.94 -17.76 -0.51
N THR A 2 -8.83 -18.35 -0.89
CA THR A 2 -7.79 -18.73 0.06
C THR A 2 -7.25 -17.51 0.81
N GLU A 3 -7.10 -16.42 0.09
CA GLU A 3 -6.60 -15.19 0.67
C GLU A 3 -7.51 -14.67 1.77
N ALA A 4 -8.81 -14.77 1.57
CA ALA A 4 -9.78 -14.30 2.55
C ALA A 4 -9.65 -15.10 3.85
N LYS A 5 -9.39 -16.39 3.74
CA LYS A 5 -9.22 -17.22 4.92
C LYS A 5 -7.98 -16.84 5.69
N ALA A 6 -6.89 -16.61 4.97
CA ALA A 6 -5.64 -16.21 5.61
C ALA A 6 -5.81 -14.87 6.31
N SER A 7 -6.48 -13.92 5.67
CA SER A 7 -6.75 -12.63 6.27
C SER A 7 -7.58 -12.76 7.53
N GLN A 8 -8.60 -13.58 7.49
CA GLN A 8 -9.46 -13.77 8.65
C GLN A 8 -8.70 -14.39 9.82
N ALA A 9 -7.83 -15.34 9.53
CA ALA A 9 -7.06 -15.97 10.59
C ALA A 9 -6.20 -14.94 11.31
N ARG A 10 -5.66 -13.98 10.59
CA ARG A 10 -4.85 -12.94 11.20
C ARG A 10 -5.67 -11.83 11.81
N ALA A 11 -6.87 -11.63 11.31
CA ALA A 11 -7.73 -10.57 11.79
C ALA A 11 -7.96 -10.66 13.30
N GLY A 12 -8.05 -11.86 13.82
CA GLY A 12 -8.26 -12.04 15.25
C GLY A 12 -7.09 -11.60 16.10
N LYS A 13 -5.91 -11.44 15.51
CA LYS A 13 -4.71 -11.04 16.24
C LYS A 13 -4.42 -9.56 16.11
N GLU A 14 -5.09 -8.89 15.21
CA GLU A 14 -4.83 -7.50 14.93
C GLU A 14 -5.83 -6.63 15.68
N SER A 15 -5.71 -5.34 15.48
CA SER A 15 -6.60 -4.41 16.16
C SER A 15 -8.05 -4.66 15.77
N ALA A 16 -8.94 -4.68 16.76
CA ALA A 16 -10.37 -4.81 16.51
C ALA A 16 -10.92 -3.60 15.76
N ASP A 17 -10.21 -2.47 15.80
CA ASP A 17 -10.67 -1.24 15.16
C ASP A 17 -10.32 -1.17 13.68
N SER A 18 -9.48 -2.08 13.21
CA SER A 18 -9.02 -2.02 11.83
C SER A 18 -9.68 -3.11 11.00
N HIS A 19 -10.18 -2.71 9.83
CA HIS A 19 -10.71 -3.64 8.84
C HIS A 19 -9.74 -3.88 7.69
N LEU A 20 -8.53 -3.35 7.80
CA LEU A 20 -7.55 -3.47 6.74
C LEU A 20 -6.65 -4.68 7.00
N ARG A 21 -6.51 -5.51 5.99
CA ARG A 21 -5.79 -6.77 6.08
C ARG A 21 -4.86 -6.94 4.89
N SER A 22 -3.69 -7.49 5.15
CA SER A 22 -2.75 -7.88 4.09
C SER A 22 -3.23 -9.17 3.45
N THR A 23 -3.08 -9.27 2.14
CA THR A 23 -3.44 -10.48 1.41
C THR A 23 -2.33 -11.51 1.41
N ASN A 24 -1.11 -11.09 1.74
CA ASN A 24 0.10 -11.91 1.64
C ASN A 24 0.40 -12.33 0.20
N GLU A 25 -0.09 -11.56 -0.76
CA GLU A 25 0.15 -11.84 -2.17
C GLU A 25 1.32 -10.99 -2.65
N VAL A 26 2.35 -11.63 -3.16
CA VAL A 26 3.48 -10.92 -3.77
C VAL A 26 3.21 -10.83 -5.26
N THR A 27 3.10 -9.64 -5.79
CA THR A 27 2.75 -9.44 -7.18
C THR A 27 3.98 -9.26 -8.08
N GLY A 28 5.04 -8.68 -7.54
CA GLY A 28 6.24 -8.44 -8.32
C GLY A 28 6.15 -7.31 -9.33
N TYR A 29 5.03 -6.61 -9.41
CA TYR A 29 4.93 -5.46 -10.30
C TYR A 29 5.80 -4.34 -9.79
N HIS A 30 6.49 -3.67 -10.71
CA HIS A 30 7.32 -2.53 -10.37
C HIS A 30 6.49 -1.26 -10.30
N ILE A 31 6.86 -0.35 -9.41
CA ILE A 31 6.20 0.95 -9.27
C ILE A 31 7.12 2.00 -9.85
N GLU A 32 6.57 2.82 -10.75
CA GLU A 32 7.32 3.90 -11.40
C GLU A 32 6.69 5.23 -11.06
N ALA A 33 7.51 6.17 -10.61
CA ALA A 33 7.13 7.56 -10.47
C ALA A 33 7.51 8.30 -11.75
N PRO A 34 7.03 9.54 -11.94
CA PRO A 34 7.44 10.29 -13.13
C PRO A 34 8.94 10.50 -13.23
N ASP A 35 9.64 10.51 -12.11
CA ASP A 35 11.09 10.75 -12.05
C ASP A 35 11.91 9.48 -11.80
N GLY A 36 11.30 8.30 -11.88
CA GLY A 36 12.06 7.06 -11.81
C GLY A 36 11.37 5.95 -11.05
N GLU A 37 12.03 4.80 -11.01
CA GLU A 37 11.49 3.62 -10.34
C GLU A 37 11.52 3.80 -8.83
N ILE A 38 10.46 3.33 -8.17
CA ILE A 38 10.33 3.43 -6.71
C ILE A 38 10.67 2.09 -6.05
N GLY A 39 10.16 1.01 -6.61
CA GLY A 39 10.31 -0.32 -6.02
C GLY A 39 9.30 -1.26 -6.65
N HIS A 40 8.75 -2.14 -5.83
CA HIS A 40 7.77 -3.10 -6.37
C HIS A 40 6.63 -3.31 -5.39
N VAL A 41 5.52 -3.78 -5.92
CA VAL A 41 4.35 -4.10 -5.11
C VAL A 41 4.62 -5.42 -4.39
N ALA A 42 4.60 -5.36 -3.07
CA ALA A 42 4.85 -6.54 -2.24
C ALA A 42 3.54 -7.21 -1.80
N ASP A 43 2.47 -6.42 -1.67
CA ASP A 43 1.22 -6.97 -1.14
C ASP A 43 0.09 -5.98 -1.42
N PHE A 44 -1.13 -6.46 -1.25
CA PHE A 44 -2.33 -5.63 -1.29
C PHE A 44 -2.92 -5.55 0.10
N ILE A 45 -3.44 -4.38 0.45
CA ILE A 45 -4.16 -4.19 1.71
C ILE A 45 -5.62 -4.02 1.35
N VAL A 46 -6.44 -4.94 1.83
CA VAL A 46 -7.87 -4.94 1.50
C VAL A 46 -8.69 -4.59 2.73
N ASP A 47 -9.84 -3.99 2.47
CA ASP A 47 -10.82 -3.69 3.50
C ASP A 47 -11.73 -4.92 3.64
N ASP A 48 -11.73 -5.57 4.79
CA ASP A 48 -12.46 -6.82 4.94
C ASP A 48 -13.96 -6.64 5.13
N GLU A 49 -14.44 -5.40 5.20
CA GLU A 49 -15.88 -5.14 5.17
C GLU A 49 -16.40 -5.06 3.74
N THR A 50 -15.65 -4.39 2.87
CA THR A 50 -16.08 -4.13 1.49
C THR A 50 -15.32 -4.92 0.46
N TRP A 51 -14.20 -5.54 0.87
CA TRP A 51 -13.27 -6.26 0.00
C TRP A 51 -12.62 -5.37 -1.05
N ALA A 52 -12.65 -4.05 -0.83
CA ALA A 52 -11.95 -3.11 -1.70
C ALA A 52 -10.47 -3.10 -1.37
N ILE A 53 -9.65 -2.99 -2.41
CA ILE A 53 -8.21 -2.80 -2.22
C ILE A 53 -8.00 -1.34 -1.83
N ARG A 54 -7.53 -1.11 -0.62
CA ARG A 54 -7.31 0.25 -0.12
C ARG A 54 -5.91 0.75 -0.38
N TYR A 55 -4.91 -0.15 -0.32
CA TYR A 55 -3.52 0.26 -0.50
C TYR A 55 -2.73 -0.83 -1.20
N LEU A 56 -1.68 -0.39 -1.88
CA LEU A 56 -0.61 -1.25 -2.35
C LEU A 56 0.54 -1.09 -1.36
N GLU A 57 1.05 -2.20 -0.87
CA GLU A 57 2.25 -2.18 -0.05
C GLU A 57 3.43 -2.18 -0.99
N VAL A 58 4.23 -1.12 -0.94
CA VAL A 58 5.35 -0.93 -1.84
C VAL A 58 6.65 -1.12 -1.08
N ASP A 59 7.48 -2.02 -1.59
CA ASP A 59 8.79 -2.28 -1.03
C ASP A 59 9.80 -1.43 -1.80
N THR A 60 10.44 -0.49 -1.09
CA THR A 60 11.38 0.45 -1.69
C THR A 60 12.83 0.05 -1.41
N ARG A 61 13.10 -1.25 -1.23
CA ARG A 61 14.45 -1.69 -0.86
C ARG A 61 15.51 -1.38 -1.90
N ASN A 62 15.11 -1.01 -3.11
CA ASN A 62 16.08 -0.56 -4.11
C ASN A 62 16.65 0.81 -3.78
N TRP A 63 16.06 1.49 -2.82
CA TRP A 63 16.56 2.78 -2.35
C TRP A 63 17.29 2.59 -1.04
N TRP A 64 18.14 3.53 -0.71
CA TRP A 64 18.79 3.53 0.59
C TRP A 64 18.30 4.74 1.40
N PRO A 65 17.86 4.55 2.64
CA PRO A 65 17.51 3.25 3.26
C PRO A 65 16.19 2.74 2.70
N GLY A 66 16.08 1.45 2.48
CA GLY A 66 14.83 0.88 2.00
C GLY A 66 13.79 0.82 3.10
N LYS A 67 12.52 0.92 2.71
CA LYS A 67 11.41 0.78 3.64
C LYS A 67 10.17 0.38 2.86
N LYS A 68 9.12 0.02 3.57
CA LYS A 68 7.82 -0.25 2.98
C LYS A 68 6.91 0.93 3.21
N VAL A 69 6.14 1.28 2.19
CA VAL A 69 5.18 2.39 2.27
C VAL A 69 3.87 1.93 1.67
N LEU A 70 2.80 2.64 1.97
CA LEU A 70 1.48 2.37 1.41
C LEU A 70 1.14 3.42 0.37
N VAL A 71 0.60 2.96 -0.75
CA VAL A 71 0.18 3.83 -1.86
C VAL A 71 -1.25 3.47 -2.20
N SER A 72 -2.12 4.47 -2.30
CA SER A 72 -3.51 4.23 -2.65
C SER A 72 -3.62 3.88 -4.13
N PRO A 73 -4.47 2.90 -4.49
CA PRO A 73 -4.73 2.61 -5.90
C PRO A 73 -5.26 3.83 -6.64
N GLN A 74 -5.90 4.77 -5.95
CA GLN A 74 -6.43 5.98 -6.57
C GLN A 74 -5.32 6.91 -7.06
N TRP A 75 -4.10 6.74 -6.58
CA TRP A 75 -2.96 7.54 -7.01
C TRP A 75 -2.23 6.92 -8.18
N VAL A 76 -2.72 5.77 -8.67
CA VAL A 76 -2.16 5.08 -9.83
C VAL A 76 -2.70 5.75 -11.09
N ASP A 77 -1.81 6.18 -11.96
CA ASP A 77 -2.19 6.80 -13.23
C ASP A 77 -2.42 5.78 -14.31
N ASN A 78 -1.62 4.72 -14.31
CA ASN A 78 -1.66 3.75 -15.38
C ASN A 78 -1.00 2.44 -14.95
N VAL A 79 -1.41 1.34 -15.57
CA VAL A 79 -0.80 0.03 -15.36
C VAL A 79 -0.41 -0.52 -16.73
N SER A 80 0.84 -0.90 -16.88
CA SER A 80 1.31 -1.56 -18.09
C SER A 80 1.41 -3.05 -17.81
N TRP A 81 0.45 -3.81 -18.30
CA TRP A 81 0.44 -5.25 -18.11
C TRP A 81 1.62 -5.94 -18.79
N PRO A 82 1.93 -5.60 -20.05
CA PRO A 82 3.07 -6.25 -20.71
C PRO A 82 4.39 -6.02 -19.99
N ASP A 83 4.56 -4.85 -19.38
CA ASP A 83 5.80 -4.50 -18.71
C ASP A 83 5.79 -4.80 -17.22
N SER A 84 4.64 -5.24 -16.69
CA SER A 84 4.46 -5.48 -15.26
C SER A 84 4.85 -4.25 -14.43
N LYS A 85 4.33 -3.10 -14.83
CA LYS A 85 4.63 -1.83 -14.19
C LYS A 85 3.37 -1.08 -13.82
N VAL A 86 3.45 -0.38 -12.69
CA VAL A 86 2.39 0.48 -12.18
C VAL A 86 2.97 1.89 -12.11
N TYR A 87 2.28 2.83 -12.76
CA TYR A 87 2.74 4.23 -12.80
C TYR A 87 1.91 5.05 -11.84
N VAL A 88 2.57 5.78 -10.95
CA VAL A 88 1.90 6.61 -9.94
C VAL A 88 2.21 8.07 -10.19
N GLY A 89 1.30 8.95 -9.75
CA GLY A 89 1.43 10.38 -9.94
C GLY A 89 2.11 11.08 -8.77
N LEU A 90 3.04 10.40 -8.12
CA LEU A 90 3.76 10.94 -6.97
C LEU A 90 5.25 10.85 -7.26
N SER A 91 6.00 11.87 -6.82
CA SER A 91 7.45 11.88 -7.02
C SER A 91 8.12 10.86 -6.10
N ARG A 92 9.32 10.44 -6.49
CA ARG A 92 10.11 9.52 -5.68
C ARG A 92 10.37 10.12 -4.30
N GLU A 93 10.68 11.40 -4.25
CA GLU A 93 10.97 12.05 -2.97
C GLU A 93 9.75 12.07 -2.06
N THR A 94 8.58 12.34 -2.60
CA THR A 94 7.35 12.34 -1.82
C THR A 94 7.11 10.97 -1.19
N ILE A 95 7.31 9.92 -1.97
CA ILE A 95 7.12 8.56 -1.48
C ILE A 95 8.20 8.19 -0.48
N LYS A 96 9.43 8.59 -0.74
CA LYS A 96 10.55 8.32 0.15
C LYS A 96 10.32 8.91 1.54
N ASN A 97 9.70 10.08 1.60
CA ASN A 97 9.46 10.76 2.86
C ASN A 97 8.12 10.40 3.50
N GLY A 98 7.37 9.49 2.89
CA GLY A 98 6.08 9.08 3.42
C GLY A 98 6.21 8.24 4.68
N PRO A 99 5.10 8.08 5.40
CA PRO A 99 5.09 7.26 6.61
C PRO A 99 5.48 5.82 6.29
N GLU A 100 6.36 5.27 7.12
CA GLU A 100 6.76 3.89 6.95
C GLU A 100 5.66 2.94 7.39
N TYR A 101 5.41 1.90 6.59
CA TYR A 101 4.47 0.86 6.95
C TYR A 101 5.23 -0.29 7.60
N VAL A 102 4.80 -0.69 8.79
CA VAL A 102 5.38 -1.81 9.52
C VAL A 102 4.35 -2.92 9.56
N GLU A 103 4.67 -4.06 8.95
CA GLU A 103 3.72 -5.16 8.80
C GLU A 103 3.19 -5.69 10.12
N SER A 104 3.99 -5.64 11.17
CA SER A 104 3.60 -6.16 12.47
C SER A 104 2.63 -5.25 13.22
N MET A 105 2.38 -4.05 12.69
CA MET A 105 1.50 -3.08 13.33
C MET A 105 0.20 -2.99 12.56
N PRO A 106 -0.94 -2.86 13.26
CA PRO A 106 -2.20 -2.66 12.55
C PRO A 106 -2.24 -1.30 11.89
N ILE A 107 -2.96 -1.21 10.78
CA ILE A 107 -3.15 0.06 10.09
C ILE A 107 -4.33 0.75 10.75
N THR A 108 -4.03 1.75 11.58
CA THR A 108 -5.05 2.49 12.31
C THR A 108 -5.52 3.67 11.50
N ARG A 109 -6.68 4.22 11.89
CA ARG A 109 -7.18 5.45 11.26
C ARG A 109 -6.21 6.61 11.46
N GLU A 110 -5.51 6.62 12.59
CA GLU A 110 -4.50 7.65 12.83
C GLU A 110 -3.35 7.56 11.84
N PHE A 111 -2.89 6.34 11.56
CA PHE A 111 -1.84 6.13 10.57
C PHE A 111 -2.34 6.59 9.20
N GLU A 112 -3.59 6.24 8.85
CA GLU A 112 -4.15 6.62 7.57
C GLU A 112 -4.25 8.13 7.43
N LYS A 113 -4.63 8.81 8.49
CA LYS A 113 -4.69 10.28 8.46
C LYS A 113 -3.33 10.88 8.16
N ARG A 114 -2.28 10.38 8.81
CA ARG A 114 -0.93 10.86 8.55
C ARG A 114 -0.50 10.58 7.12
N LEU A 115 -0.91 9.42 6.61
CA LEU A 115 -0.59 9.03 5.25
C LEU A 115 -1.19 10.01 4.25
N TYR A 116 -2.50 10.28 4.36
CA TYR A 116 -3.15 11.17 3.42
C TYR A 116 -2.70 12.63 3.59
N ASP A 117 -2.42 13.04 4.82
CA ASP A 117 -1.87 14.38 5.07
C ASP A 117 -0.53 14.55 4.37
N HIS A 118 0.33 13.54 4.48
CA HIS A 118 1.65 13.63 3.84
C HIS A 118 1.53 13.76 2.33
N TYR A 119 0.64 12.99 1.70
CA TYR A 119 0.51 12.99 0.26
C TYR A 119 -0.39 14.10 -0.26
N GLY A 120 -1.08 14.82 0.64
CA GLY A 120 -1.97 15.91 0.24
C GLY A 120 -3.13 15.44 -0.60
N ARG A 121 -3.65 14.26 -0.32
CA ARG A 121 -4.75 13.66 -1.07
C ARG A 121 -5.95 13.43 -0.16
N PRO A 122 -7.18 13.50 -0.72
CA PRO A 122 -8.36 13.26 0.10
C PRO A 122 -8.46 11.79 0.50
N PRO A 123 -8.82 11.52 1.76
CA PRO A 123 -9.00 10.14 2.21
C PRO A 123 -10.18 9.46 1.53
N TYR A 124 -10.12 8.13 1.45
CA TYR A 124 -11.18 7.37 0.77
C TYR A 124 -12.49 7.37 1.55
N TRP A 125 -12.44 7.69 2.84
CA TRP A 125 -13.64 7.63 3.67
C TRP A 125 -14.41 8.96 3.70
N LEU A 126 -13.97 9.95 2.98
CA LEU A 126 -14.68 11.24 2.90
C LEU A 126 -15.69 11.25 1.78
#